data_418897bf87c163236228dc56b4e5a735
#
_entry.id   418897bf87c163236228dc56b4e5a735
#
_cell.length_a   1.000
_cell.length_b   1.000
_cell.length_c   1.000
_cell.angle_alpha   90.00
_cell.angle_beta   90.00
_cell.angle_gamma   90.00
#
_symmetry.space_group_name_H-M   'P 1'
#
loop_
_entity.id
_entity.type
_entity.pdbx_description
1 polymer ?
#
loop_
_entity_poly.entity_id
_entity_poly.type
_entity_poly.pdbx_seq_one_letter_code
_entity_poly.pdbx_strand_id
1 'polypeptide(L)'
;MTVCILGAGAFGTALAIALSDTHHIRLWGRNAKTVAEMGAGRENTKLPGAVLGSNITVTSNAKATIQGADFILSAIPLQSTRATLADLVGHFEGQPLIGCSKG
;
A
#
# COMPACT_ATOMS: atom_id res chain seq x y z
N MET A 1 14.07 6.09 -3.32
CA MET A 1 12.78 6.79 -3.20
C MET A 1 11.81 5.90 -2.44
N THR A 2 10.99 6.50 -1.60
CA THR A 2 9.99 5.76 -0.82
C THR A 2 8.62 5.99 -1.42
N VAL A 3 7.93 4.91 -1.75
CA VAL A 3 6.60 4.96 -2.35
C VAL A 3 5.59 4.32 -1.40
N CYS A 4 4.54 5.06 -1.09
CA CYS A 4 3.43 4.56 -0.28
C CYS A 4 2.34 4.06 -1.21
N ILE A 5 1.90 2.81 -1.03
CA ILE A 5 0.80 2.25 -1.78
C ILE A 5 -0.37 2.01 -0.83
N LEU A 6 -1.49 2.66 -1.09
CA LEU A 6 -2.70 2.53 -0.29
C LEU A 6 -3.58 1.44 -0.88
N GLY A 7 -3.72 0.35 -0.16
CA GLY A 7 -4.55 -0.77 -0.58
C GLY A 7 -3.74 -2.04 -0.81
N ALA A 8 -3.89 -3.00 0.10
CA ALA A 8 -3.15 -4.26 0.08
C ALA A 8 -3.91 -5.40 -0.61
N GLY A 9 -4.73 -5.07 -1.60
CA GLY A 9 -5.37 -6.07 -2.45
C GLY A 9 -4.40 -6.64 -3.48
N ALA A 10 -4.91 -7.44 -4.41
CA ALA A 10 -4.07 -8.07 -5.43
C ALA A 10 -3.36 -7.02 -6.29
N PHE A 11 -4.06 -5.97 -6.71
CA PHE A 11 -3.47 -4.93 -7.56
C PHE A 11 -2.40 -4.13 -6.82
N GLY A 12 -2.70 -3.69 -5.59
CA GLY A 12 -1.72 -2.95 -4.79
C GLY A 12 -0.48 -3.77 -4.49
N THR A 13 -0.66 -5.05 -4.19
CA THR A 13 0.45 -5.98 -3.94
C THR A 13 1.30 -6.16 -5.20
N ALA A 14 0.67 -6.30 -6.37
CA ALA A 14 1.39 -6.43 -7.63
C ALA A 14 2.21 -5.16 -7.93
N LEU A 15 1.63 -3.98 -7.68
CA LEU A 15 2.36 -2.72 -7.83
C LEU A 15 3.56 -2.65 -6.89
N ALA A 16 3.37 -3.06 -5.64
CA ALA A 16 4.44 -3.06 -4.65
C ALA A 16 5.62 -3.91 -5.12
N ILE A 17 5.32 -5.12 -5.60
CA ILE A 17 6.35 -6.03 -6.08
C ILE A 17 7.07 -5.45 -7.30
N ALA A 18 6.30 -4.90 -8.25
CA ALA A 18 6.88 -4.34 -9.47
C ALA A 18 7.82 -3.16 -9.19
N LEU A 19 7.47 -2.33 -8.20
CA LEU A 19 8.26 -1.14 -7.89
C LEU A 19 9.38 -1.40 -6.88
N SER A 20 9.35 -2.53 -6.19
CA SER A 20 10.31 -2.81 -5.12
C SER A 20 11.74 -3.03 -5.62
N ASP A 21 11.93 -3.29 -6.90
CA ASP A 21 13.26 -3.45 -7.47
C ASP A 21 14.08 -2.16 -7.41
N THR A 22 13.40 -1.01 -7.47
CA THR A 22 14.08 0.27 -7.54
C THR A 22 13.72 1.22 -6.41
N HIS A 23 12.70 0.89 -5.59
CA HIS A 23 12.20 1.77 -4.54
C HIS A 23 11.91 1.02 -3.27
N HIS A 24 11.92 1.75 -2.15
CA HIS A 24 11.36 1.23 -0.90
C HIS A 24 9.84 1.40 -0.95
N ILE A 25 9.12 0.33 -0.67
CA ILE A 25 7.66 0.33 -0.76
C ILE A 25 7.06 0.17 0.63
N ARG A 26 6.09 1.03 0.93
CA ARG A 26 5.25 0.89 2.11
C ARG A 26 3.86 0.58 1.62
N LEU A 27 3.41 -0.64 1.87
CA LEU A 27 2.10 -1.11 1.44
C LEU A 27 1.14 -1.04 2.61
N TRP A 28 0.12 -0.21 2.49
CA TRP A 28 -0.88 -0.04 3.54
C TRP A 28 -2.09 -0.91 3.29
N GLY A 29 -2.49 -1.68 4.30
CA GLY A 29 -3.72 -2.46 4.30
C GLY A 29 -4.63 -1.99 5.42
N ARG A 30 -5.92 -1.92 5.13
CA ARG A 30 -6.93 -1.48 6.07
C ARG A 30 -7.15 -2.49 7.20
N ASN A 31 -7.07 -3.78 6.88
CA ASN A 31 -7.32 -4.85 7.83
C ASN A 31 -6.03 -5.28 8.51
N ALA A 32 -5.90 -4.98 9.80
CA ALA A 32 -4.70 -5.27 10.56
C ALA A 32 -4.35 -6.76 10.58
N LYS A 33 -5.36 -7.64 10.61
CA LYS A 33 -5.14 -9.09 10.60
C LYS A 33 -4.51 -9.55 9.29
N THR A 34 -5.06 -9.10 8.16
CA THR A 34 -4.54 -9.42 6.84
C THR A 34 -3.11 -8.89 6.69
N VAL A 35 -2.86 -7.67 7.14
CA VAL A 35 -1.53 -7.06 7.10
C VAL A 35 -0.53 -7.87 7.93
N ALA A 36 -0.92 -8.30 9.12
CA ALA A 36 -0.05 -9.11 9.97
C ALA A 36 0.31 -10.44 9.29
N GLU A 37 -0.67 -11.08 8.66
CA GLU A 37 -0.44 -12.33 7.94
C GLU A 37 0.49 -12.14 6.74
N MET A 38 0.33 -11.06 5.99
CA MET A 38 1.19 -10.72 4.87
C MET A 38 2.63 -10.45 5.35
N GLY A 39 2.77 -9.73 6.44
CA GLY A 39 4.08 -9.42 7.00
C GLY A 39 4.81 -10.65 7.49
N ALA A 40 4.11 -11.58 8.10
CA ALA A 40 4.68 -12.82 8.62
C ALA A 40 5.01 -13.82 7.51
N GLY A 41 4.07 -14.00 6.57
CA GLY A 41 4.23 -14.96 5.48
C GLY A 41 4.92 -14.42 4.24
N ARG A 42 5.07 -13.10 4.16
CA ARG A 42 5.63 -12.40 2.98
C ARG A 42 4.90 -12.75 1.69
N GLU A 43 3.62 -13.00 1.80
CA GLU A 43 2.77 -13.35 0.68
C GLU A 43 1.35 -12.85 0.92
N ASN A 44 0.65 -12.50 -0.16
CA ASN A 44 -0.74 -12.07 -0.09
C ASN A 44 -1.62 -13.16 -0.69
N THR A 45 -2.61 -13.65 0.06
CA THR A 45 -3.52 -14.69 -0.42
C THR A 45 -4.31 -14.26 -1.65
N LYS A 46 -4.49 -12.95 -1.86
CA LYS A 46 -5.18 -12.42 -3.04
C LYS A 46 -4.30 -12.44 -4.30
N LEU A 47 -3.00 -12.72 -4.12
CA LEU A 47 -2.05 -12.81 -5.23
C LEU A 47 -1.11 -13.99 -4.93
N PRO A 48 -1.63 -15.24 -5.02
CA PRO A 48 -0.84 -16.42 -4.66
C PRO A 48 0.40 -16.57 -5.53
N GLY A 49 1.48 -17.02 -4.93
CA GLY A 49 2.74 -17.26 -5.63
C GLY A 49 3.63 -16.04 -5.74
N ALA A 50 3.14 -14.86 -5.42
CA ALA A 50 3.94 -13.65 -5.43
C ALA A 50 4.52 -13.40 -4.03
N VAL A 51 5.83 -13.31 -3.92
CA VAL A 51 6.51 -13.15 -2.64
C VAL A 51 6.91 -11.68 -2.46
N LEU A 52 6.65 -11.14 -1.27
CA LEU A 52 7.02 -9.77 -0.94
C LEU A 52 8.51 -9.69 -0.64
N GLY A 53 9.21 -8.86 -1.39
CA GLY A 53 10.64 -8.66 -1.21
C GLY A 53 10.97 -7.89 0.07
N SER A 54 12.25 -7.84 0.42
CA SER A 54 12.71 -7.16 1.65
C SER A 54 12.51 -5.65 1.61
N ASN A 55 12.35 -5.07 0.43
CA ASN A 55 12.09 -3.64 0.28
C ASN A 55 10.62 -3.26 0.48
N ILE A 56 9.76 -4.23 0.76
CA ILE A 56 8.34 -3.99 0.96
C ILE A 56 8.01 -4.12 2.44
N THR A 57 7.48 -3.04 3.02
CA THR A 57 6.97 -3.04 4.40
C THR A 57 5.45 -3.00 4.33
N VAL A 58 4.79 -3.94 4.98
CA VAL A 58 3.33 -4.00 5.03
C VAL A 58 2.87 -3.52 6.39
N THR A 59 1.92 -2.59 6.42
CA THR A 59 1.46 -2.02 7.68
C THR A 59 0.01 -1.57 7.56
N SER A 60 -0.71 -1.58 8.67
CA SER A 60 -2.06 -1.01 8.76
C SER A 60 -2.03 0.39 9.40
N ASN A 61 -0.86 0.89 9.75
CA ASN A 61 -0.70 2.23 10.33
C ASN A 61 -0.55 3.25 9.21
N ALA A 62 -1.61 4.03 8.95
CA ALA A 62 -1.63 5.01 7.88
C ALA A 62 -0.56 6.07 8.03
N LYS A 63 -0.37 6.57 9.25
CA LYS A 63 0.65 7.59 9.52
C LYS A 63 2.05 7.09 9.17
N ALA A 64 2.40 5.89 9.63
CA ALA A 64 3.70 5.31 9.36
C ALA A 64 3.92 5.04 7.86
N THR A 65 2.84 4.73 7.15
CA THR A 65 2.91 4.46 5.72
C THR A 65 3.16 5.73 4.91
N ILE A 66 2.45 6.81 5.25
CA ILE A 66 2.45 8.06 4.49
C ILE A 66 3.61 8.97 4.86
N GLN A 67 3.95 9.03 6.14
CA GLN A 67 4.97 9.96 6.63
C GLN A 67 6.32 9.72 5.97
N GLY A 68 6.85 10.75 5.34
CA GLY A 68 8.16 10.66 4.67
C GLY A 68 8.15 9.98 3.32
N ALA A 69 7.00 9.54 2.82
CA ALA A 69 6.92 8.97 1.47
C ALA A 69 7.09 10.06 0.42
N ASP A 70 7.73 9.72 -0.68
CA ASP A 70 7.93 10.67 -1.80
C ASP A 70 6.72 10.72 -2.72
N PHE A 71 6.03 9.59 -2.88
CA PHE A 71 4.80 9.47 -3.69
C PHE A 71 3.81 8.60 -2.97
N ILE A 72 2.52 8.84 -3.26
CA ILE A 72 1.42 8.02 -2.75
C ILE A 72 0.63 7.51 -3.93
N LEU A 73 0.51 6.19 -4.04
CA LEU A 73 -0.30 5.54 -5.07
C LEU A 73 -1.52 4.94 -4.41
N SER A 74 -2.71 5.23 -4.93
CA SER A 74 -3.94 4.67 -4.40
C SER A 74 -4.38 3.48 -5.25
N ALA A 75 -4.38 2.31 -4.64
CA ALA A 75 -4.88 1.07 -5.24
C ALA A 75 -6.16 0.61 -4.55
N ILE A 76 -6.87 1.54 -3.91
CA ILE A 76 -8.12 1.27 -3.22
C ILE A 76 -9.25 1.23 -4.25
N PRO A 77 -10.19 0.24 -4.17
CA PRO A 77 -11.33 0.21 -5.09
C PRO A 77 -12.10 1.53 -5.08
N LEU A 78 -12.59 1.97 -6.23
CA LEU A 78 -13.27 3.26 -6.37
C LEU A 78 -14.45 3.41 -5.40
N GLN A 79 -15.22 2.37 -5.20
CA GLN A 79 -16.36 2.44 -4.29
C GLN A 79 -15.98 2.66 -2.84
N SER A 80 -14.73 2.39 -2.48
CA SER A 80 -14.22 2.59 -1.11
C SER A 80 -13.32 3.80 -0.98
N THR A 81 -12.91 4.40 -2.10
CA THR A 81 -11.85 5.41 -2.12
C THR A 81 -12.21 6.65 -1.31
N ARG A 82 -13.43 7.17 -1.48
CA ARG A 82 -13.83 8.41 -0.80
C ARG A 82 -13.75 8.29 0.72
N ALA A 83 -14.37 7.25 1.27
CA ALA A 83 -14.38 7.07 2.72
C ALA A 83 -12.98 6.80 3.27
N THR A 84 -12.21 5.96 2.57
CA THR A 84 -10.86 5.62 3.01
C THR A 84 -9.92 6.83 2.94
N LEU A 85 -9.98 7.60 1.86
CA LEU A 85 -9.13 8.77 1.71
C LEU A 85 -9.50 9.87 2.72
N ALA A 86 -10.77 9.98 3.08
CA ALA A 86 -11.19 10.94 4.11
C ALA A 86 -10.48 10.68 5.43
N ASP A 87 -10.27 9.40 5.79
CA ASP A 87 -9.54 9.04 7.00
C ASP A 87 -8.03 9.24 6.88
N LEU A 88 -7.50 9.14 5.66
CA LEU A 88 -6.06 9.18 5.44
C LEU A 88 -5.51 10.57 5.15
N VAL A 89 -6.35 11.47 4.66
CA VAL A 89 -5.91 12.78 4.17
C VAL A 89 -5.20 13.62 5.22
N GLY A 90 -5.55 13.43 6.49
CA GLY A 90 -4.91 14.15 7.59
C GLY A 90 -3.44 13.77 7.81
N HIS A 91 -2.99 12.68 7.22
CA HIS A 91 -1.61 12.22 7.34
C HIS A 91 -0.75 12.64 6.14
N PHE A 92 -1.37 13.20 5.10
CA PHE A 92 -0.65 13.61 3.90
C PHE A 92 0.22 14.83 4.19
N GLU A 93 1.42 14.82 3.64
CA GLU A 93 2.43 15.87 3.82
C GLU A 93 2.72 16.61 2.52
N GLY A 94 1.73 16.68 1.64
CA GLY A 94 1.89 17.34 0.35
C GLY A 94 2.43 16.46 -0.76
N GLN A 95 2.59 15.16 -0.52
CA GLN A 95 3.07 14.24 -1.54
C GLN A 95 2.09 14.14 -2.71
N PRO A 96 2.59 13.92 -3.93
CA PRO A 96 1.71 13.62 -5.06
C PRO A 96 0.90 12.35 -4.78
N LEU A 97 -0.39 12.43 -5.04
CA LEU A 97 -1.30 11.28 -4.93
C LEU A 97 -1.76 10.87 -6.32
N ILE A 98 -1.47 9.64 -6.69
CA ILE A 98 -1.81 9.11 -8.00
C ILE A 98 -2.82 7.99 -7.83
N GLY A 99 -3.96 8.10 -8.51
CA GLY A 99 -4.96 7.05 -8.49
C GLY A 99 -4.61 5.95 -9.47
N CYS A 100 -4.51 4.72 -8.97
CA CYS A 100 -4.19 3.55 -9.78
C CYS A 100 -5.33 2.53 -9.78
N SER A 101 -6.47 2.88 -9.24
CA SER A 101 -7.61 2.00 -9.13
C SER A 101 -8.26 1.77 -10.48
N LYS A 102 -8.64 0.52 -10.74
CA LYS A 102 -9.33 0.16 -11.99
C LYS A 102 -10.84 0.27 -11.89
N GLY A 103 -11.35 0.47 -10.74
CA GLY A 103 -12.76 0.41 -10.49
C GLY A 103 -13.56 1.56 -10.91
#